data_0e66468a7c56c9908e9a3ff370743f35
#
_entry.id   0e66468a7c56c9908e9a3ff370743f35
#
_cell.length_a   1.000
_cell.length_b   1.000
_cell.length_c   1.000
_cell.angle_alpha   90.00
_cell.angle_beta   90.00
_cell.angle_gamma   90.00
#
_symmetry.space_group_name_H-M   'P 1'
#
loop_
_entity.id
_entity.type
_entity.pdbx_description
1 polymer ?
#
loop_
_entity_poly.entity_id
_entity_poly.type
_entity_poly.pdbx_seq_one_letter_code
_entity_poly.pdbx_strand_id
1 'polypeptide(L)'
;MHLSFKFVQKTSLILTFILLSALIVACGDNTATPVATTTVVSTTAAATTTSITAATATTNAVTTSPATGEIVVFAASSLTDPYNEIKTELENANPGLKITYNFGASNTLRTQLEQGAKADIFASANQTEVDKAFDSGLVLNKGTIFAKNRLVVILPKGNPGKVEKLQDLGKVGLKFVTAQKDVPVGGYTLQALAAMRKDPSFGSDFSTKVQANTVSQEANVKQVLAKVQLGEADAGVVYISDVSPKVYPEIVTLDIPDQFNTIATYPIAILKAVQNPNGAKLFIDYLLGSKGQAILKKNNFVPAA
;
A
#
# COMPACT_ATOMS: atom_id res chain seq x y z
N MET A 1 -54.57 -27.25 15.78
CA MET A 1 -53.32 -27.95 16.11
C MET A 1 -52.27 -26.88 16.35
N HIS A 2 -52.13 -26.49 17.64
CA HIS A 2 -51.23 -25.42 18.07
C HIS A 2 -49.82 -26.03 18.34
N LEU A 3 -48.77 -25.51 17.71
CA LEU A 3 -47.39 -25.76 18.15
C LEU A 3 -46.77 -24.46 18.69
N SER A 4 -46.56 -24.48 19.99
CA SER A 4 -45.88 -23.44 20.77
C SER A 4 -44.39 -23.54 20.59
N PHE A 5 -43.69 -22.48 20.17
CA PHE A 5 -42.25 -22.40 20.15
C PHE A 5 -41.75 -21.68 21.40
N LYS A 6 -41.01 -22.40 22.25
CA LYS A 6 -40.43 -21.89 23.50
C LYS A 6 -39.16 -21.10 23.20
N PHE A 7 -39.12 -19.85 23.64
CA PHE A 7 -38.00 -18.95 23.68
C PHE A 7 -37.05 -19.38 24.83
N VAL A 8 -35.83 -19.69 24.50
CA VAL A 8 -34.75 -19.96 25.49
C VAL A 8 -33.89 -18.72 25.60
N GLN A 9 -34.03 -18.05 26.73
CA GLN A 9 -33.21 -16.91 27.15
C GLN A 9 -31.95 -17.42 27.80
N LYS A 10 -30.76 -17.13 27.23
CA LYS A 10 -29.46 -17.37 27.87
C LYS A 10 -28.95 -16.07 28.50
N THR A 11 -28.93 -16.05 29.80
CA THR A 11 -28.35 -15.03 30.66
C THR A 11 -26.84 -14.99 30.54
N SER A 12 -26.31 -13.78 30.27
CA SER A 12 -24.87 -13.47 30.25
C SER A 12 -24.37 -13.13 31.64
N LEU A 13 -23.36 -13.83 32.11
CA LEU A 13 -22.69 -13.63 33.38
C LEU A 13 -21.55 -12.61 33.20
N ILE A 14 -21.69 -11.45 33.81
CA ILE A 14 -20.67 -10.39 33.87
C ILE A 14 -19.74 -10.76 35.06
N LEU A 15 -18.45 -10.97 34.74
CA LEU A 15 -17.43 -11.14 35.78
C LEU A 15 -16.55 -9.87 35.81
N THR A 16 -16.78 -9.09 36.87
CA THR A 16 -16.01 -7.87 37.19
C THR A 16 -14.75 -8.30 37.96
N PHE A 17 -13.56 -7.98 37.43
CA PHE A 17 -12.31 -8.08 38.17
C PHE A 17 -11.77 -6.69 38.50
N ILE A 18 -11.89 -6.32 39.75
CA ILE A 18 -11.21 -5.18 40.39
C ILE A 18 -9.91 -5.70 40.95
N LEU A 19 -8.77 -5.12 40.58
CA LEU A 19 -7.56 -5.25 41.39
C LEU A 19 -6.86 -3.91 41.53
N LEU A 20 -6.63 -3.62 42.75
CA LEU A 20 -6.18 -2.45 43.50
C LEU A 20 -4.66 -2.43 43.62
N SER A 21 -4.09 -1.19 43.55
CA SER A 21 -2.89 -0.69 44.27
C SER A 21 -1.51 -1.27 43.99
N ALA A 22 -0.45 -0.46 43.83
CA ALA A 22 0.20 0.30 44.90
C ALA A 22 1.22 1.31 44.35
N LEU A 23 1.25 2.47 44.95
CA LEU A 23 2.31 3.50 44.85
C LEU A 23 3.58 2.98 45.57
N ILE A 24 4.75 3.22 44.95
CA ILE A 24 6.01 3.41 45.70
C ILE A 24 6.70 4.65 45.11
N VAL A 25 6.81 5.66 45.98
CA VAL A 25 7.63 6.87 45.82
C VAL A 25 9.02 6.53 46.35
N ALA A 26 10.06 6.87 45.62
CA ALA A 26 11.40 7.04 46.16
C ALA A 26 12.09 8.22 45.51
N CYS A 27 12.26 9.30 46.26
CA CYS A 27 13.12 10.41 46.01
C CYS A 27 14.60 10.00 46.15
N GLY A 28 15.46 10.63 45.39
CA GLY A 28 16.91 10.57 45.53
C GLY A 28 17.60 11.67 44.72
N ASP A 29 17.76 12.84 45.35
CA ASP A 29 18.66 13.91 44.88
C ASP A 29 20.12 13.45 44.88
N ASN A 30 20.89 13.84 43.90
CA ASN A 30 22.27 14.27 44.12
C ASN A 30 22.79 15.15 42.98
N THR A 31 22.96 16.40 43.31
CA THR A 31 23.75 17.46 42.69
C THR A 31 25.25 17.15 42.78
N ALA A 32 25.96 17.34 41.68
CA ALA A 32 27.37 17.73 41.71
C ALA A 32 27.82 18.31 40.36
N THR A 33 28.02 19.60 40.32
CA THR A 33 28.88 20.31 39.36
C THR A 33 30.31 20.26 39.88
N PRO A 34 31.36 20.14 39.05
CA PRO A 34 32.35 21.17 39.06
C PRO A 34 32.96 21.58 37.71
N VAL A 35 33.15 22.85 37.59
CA VAL A 35 34.36 23.66 37.37
C VAL A 35 35.13 23.46 36.06
N ALA A 36 35.14 24.58 35.34
CA ALA A 36 36.04 24.92 34.23
C ALA A 36 37.50 25.01 34.63
N THR A 37 38.38 24.54 33.74
CA THR A 37 39.81 24.95 33.76
C THR A 37 40.22 25.36 32.36
N THR A 38 40.49 26.65 32.25
CA THR A 38 41.08 27.31 31.09
C THR A 38 42.58 27.13 31.16
N THR A 39 43.23 26.68 30.11
CA THR A 39 44.67 26.79 29.94
C THR A 39 44.97 27.40 28.58
N VAL A 40 45.55 28.62 28.64
CA VAL A 40 46.09 29.34 27.51
C VAL A 40 47.58 28.97 27.40
N VAL A 41 48.07 28.60 26.26
CA VAL A 41 49.53 28.62 25.95
C VAL A 41 49.76 29.11 24.52
N SER A 42 50.66 29.99 24.48
CA SER A 42 51.25 30.85 23.47
C SER A 42 51.69 30.24 22.13
N THR A 43 51.61 31.12 21.18
CA THR A 43 52.20 31.16 19.84
C THR A 43 53.69 30.83 19.75
N THR A 44 54.05 30.08 18.70
CA THR A 44 55.34 30.23 18.00
C THR A 44 55.14 29.97 16.52
N ALA A 45 55.44 30.93 15.68
CA ALA A 45 55.46 30.86 14.24
C ALA A 45 56.72 30.18 13.77
N ALA A 46 56.61 29.21 12.86
CA ALA A 46 57.72 28.77 12.01
C ALA A 46 57.17 28.52 10.61
N ALA A 47 57.71 29.26 9.68
CA ALA A 47 57.49 29.08 8.25
C ALA A 47 58.26 27.84 7.76
N THR A 48 57.63 26.95 6.98
CA THR A 48 58.33 25.99 6.17
C THR A 48 57.50 25.49 5.00
N THR A 49 57.96 25.77 3.81
CA THR A 49 57.90 25.06 2.52
C THR A 49 56.66 24.22 2.19
N THR A 50 56.01 24.67 1.16
CA THR A 50 54.97 23.98 0.37
C THR A 50 55.52 22.73 -0.30
N SER A 51 55.09 21.56 0.17
CA SER A 51 55.12 20.32 -0.61
C SER A 51 53.75 19.99 -1.08
N ILE A 52 53.52 20.05 -2.39
CA ILE A 52 52.26 19.60 -3.04
C ILE A 52 52.27 18.07 -2.99
N THR A 53 51.60 17.51 -2.00
CA THR A 53 51.27 16.09 -1.97
C THR A 53 49.95 15.92 -2.68
N ALA A 54 49.99 15.20 -3.79
CA ALA A 54 48.78 14.79 -4.51
C ALA A 54 47.80 14.08 -3.53
N ALA A 55 46.67 14.70 -3.29
CA ALA A 55 45.60 14.06 -2.53
C ALA A 55 45.04 12.91 -3.38
N THR A 56 45.41 11.70 -3.04
CA THR A 56 44.75 10.49 -3.49
C THR A 56 43.31 10.57 -2.95
N ALA A 57 42.37 10.79 -3.84
CA ALA A 57 40.94 10.72 -3.51
C ALA A 57 40.63 9.28 -3.06
N THR A 58 40.64 9.06 -1.76
CA THR A 58 40.09 7.84 -1.18
C THR A 58 38.58 7.86 -1.40
N THR A 59 38.14 7.21 -2.44
CA THR A 59 36.73 6.85 -2.60
C THR A 59 36.38 5.94 -1.41
N ASN A 60 35.79 6.52 -0.37
CA ASN A 60 35.12 5.77 0.67
C ASN A 60 33.97 5.00 0.00
N ALA A 61 34.28 3.79 -0.44
CA ALA A 61 33.23 2.81 -0.71
C ALA A 61 32.50 2.63 0.61
N VAL A 62 31.29 3.17 0.70
CA VAL A 62 30.35 2.85 1.77
C VAL A 62 30.07 1.36 1.62
N THR A 63 30.80 0.54 2.36
CA THR A 63 30.49 -0.87 2.54
C THR A 63 29.20 -0.90 3.37
N THR A 64 28.05 -0.87 2.68
CA THR A 64 26.79 -1.19 3.31
C THR A 64 26.87 -2.65 3.75
N SER A 65 26.95 -2.90 5.06
CA SER A 65 26.75 -4.25 5.59
C SER A 65 25.48 -4.85 4.99
N PRO A 66 25.49 -6.13 4.59
CA PRO A 66 24.29 -6.78 4.06
C PRO A 66 23.13 -6.57 5.02
N ALA A 67 21.99 -6.15 4.52
CA ALA A 67 20.80 -6.06 5.35
C ALA A 67 20.39 -7.47 5.79
N THR A 68 20.16 -7.65 7.08
CA THR A 68 19.77 -8.93 7.68
C THR A 68 18.52 -8.74 8.52
N GLY A 69 17.92 -9.86 8.95
CA GLY A 69 16.72 -9.87 9.76
C GLY A 69 15.43 -9.83 8.92
N GLU A 70 14.30 -9.79 9.59
CA GLU A 70 12.99 -9.76 8.94
C GLU A 70 12.50 -8.34 8.74
N ILE A 71 11.82 -8.09 7.63
CA ILE A 71 10.96 -6.92 7.41
C ILE A 71 9.54 -7.38 7.11
N VAL A 72 8.58 -6.69 7.68
CA VAL A 72 7.15 -6.90 7.45
C VAL A 72 6.60 -5.73 6.64
N VAL A 73 6.06 -6.01 5.46
CA VAL A 73 5.53 -5.01 4.54
C VAL A 73 4.03 -5.17 4.40
N PHE A 74 3.26 -4.18 4.79
CA PHE A 74 1.84 -4.08 4.52
C PHE A 74 1.65 -3.40 3.17
N ALA A 75 1.13 -4.12 2.19
CA ALA A 75 1.06 -3.65 0.80
C ALA A 75 -0.32 -3.82 0.16
N ALA A 76 -0.74 -2.85 -0.62
CA ALA A 76 -1.96 -2.95 -1.42
C ALA A 76 -1.95 -4.23 -2.27
N SER A 77 -3.08 -4.93 -2.35
CA SER A 77 -3.19 -6.24 -3.00
C SER A 77 -2.81 -6.24 -4.49
N SER A 78 -2.93 -5.11 -5.17
CA SER A 78 -2.44 -4.93 -6.56
C SER A 78 -0.91 -5.04 -6.69
N LEU A 79 -0.16 -4.91 -5.58
CA LEU A 79 1.29 -5.02 -5.55
C LEU A 79 1.78 -6.48 -5.40
N THR A 80 0.88 -7.46 -5.27
CA THR A 80 1.23 -8.85 -4.98
C THR A 80 2.27 -9.42 -5.96
N ASP A 81 2.02 -9.28 -7.26
CA ASP A 81 2.89 -9.88 -8.27
C ASP A 81 4.28 -9.22 -8.31
N PRO A 82 4.41 -7.88 -8.47
CA PRO A 82 5.71 -7.22 -8.49
C PRO A 82 6.47 -7.35 -7.17
N TYR A 83 5.79 -7.31 -6.02
CA TYR A 83 6.46 -7.40 -4.72
C TYR A 83 7.01 -8.80 -4.44
N ASN A 84 6.34 -9.86 -4.89
CA ASN A 84 6.90 -11.22 -4.81
C ASN A 84 8.16 -11.37 -5.68
N GLU A 85 8.23 -10.73 -6.85
CA GLU A 85 9.43 -10.68 -7.67
C GLU A 85 10.55 -9.91 -6.97
N ILE A 86 10.27 -8.73 -6.41
CA ILE A 86 11.21 -7.91 -5.62
C ILE A 86 11.74 -8.69 -4.41
N LYS A 87 10.85 -9.39 -3.68
CA LYS A 87 11.25 -10.26 -2.56
C LYS A 87 12.31 -11.27 -3.00
N THR A 88 12.03 -12.00 -4.07
CA THR A 88 12.94 -13.02 -4.59
C THR A 88 14.31 -12.44 -4.91
N GLU A 89 14.37 -11.28 -5.57
CA GLU A 89 15.64 -10.65 -5.91
C GLU A 89 16.39 -10.12 -4.68
N LEU A 90 15.66 -9.48 -3.74
CA LEU A 90 16.29 -8.92 -2.54
C LEU A 90 16.79 -10.00 -1.58
N GLU A 91 16.03 -11.07 -1.35
CA GLU A 91 16.45 -12.17 -0.49
C GLU A 91 17.62 -12.94 -1.09
N ASN A 92 17.65 -13.15 -2.41
CA ASN A 92 18.80 -13.76 -3.10
C ASN A 92 20.07 -12.90 -3.00
N ALA A 93 19.93 -11.59 -3.10
CA ALA A 93 21.06 -10.66 -2.97
C ALA A 93 21.51 -10.44 -1.51
N ASN A 94 20.67 -10.75 -0.54
CA ASN A 94 20.90 -10.55 0.89
C ASN A 94 20.45 -11.81 1.67
N PRO A 95 21.26 -12.87 1.73
CA PRO A 95 20.85 -14.17 2.31
C PRO A 95 20.39 -14.13 3.77
N GLY A 96 20.68 -13.05 4.51
CA GLY A 96 20.22 -12.85 5.88
C GLY A 96 18.91 -12.06 6.01
N LEU A 97 18.36 -11.55 4.90
CA LEU A 97 17.12 -10.78 4.86
C LEU A 97 15.93 -11.70 4.60
N LYS A 98 14.85 -11.51 5.36
CA LYS A 98 13.57 -12.15 5.13
C LYS A 98 12.50 -11.08 4.96
N ILE A 99 11.70 -11.19 3.89
CA ILE A 99 10.61 -10.26 3.60
C ILE A 99 9.28 -10.99 3.76
N THR A 100 8.43 -10.47 4.64
CA THR A 100 7.08 -10.98 4.86
C THR A 100 6.06 -9.94 4.42
N TYR A 101 5.07 -10.34 3.63
CA TYR A 101 4.01 -9.46 3.16
C TYR A 101 2.67 -9.73 3.85
N ASN A 102 1.94 -8.66 4.13
CA ASN A 102 0.50 -8.68 4.35
C ASN A 102 -0.16 -7.90 3.20
N PHE A 103 -0.80 -8.62 2.28
CA PHE A 103 -1.50 -8.02 1.14
C PHE A 103 -2.99 -7.82 1.45
N GLY A 104 -3.48 -6.61 1.22
CA GLY A 104 -4.88 -6.28 1.45
C GLY A 104 -5.31 -4.96 0.80
N ALA A 105 -6.54 -4.53 1.09
CA ALA A 105 -6.93 -3.17 0.74
C ALA A 105 -6.22 -2.16 1.64
N SER A 106 -5.79 -1.03 1.08
CA SER A 106 -4.98 -0.04 1.81
C SER A 106 -5.69 0.50 3.06
N ASN A 107 -7.00 0.72 3.00
CA ASN A 107 -7.81 1.13 4.15
C ASN A 107 -7.84 0.06 5.24
N THR A 108 -7.97 -1.22 4.89
CA THR A 108 -7.95 -2.34 5.83
C THR A 108 -6.58 -2.47 6.49
N LEU A 109 -5.50 -2.39 5.71
CA LEU A 109 -4.13 -2.45 6.22
C LEU A 109 -3.83 -1.30 7.19
N ARG A 110 -4.24 -0.07 6.85
CA ARG A 110 -4.13 1.08 7.76
C ARG A 110 -4.89 0.83 9.07
N THR A 111 -6.12 0.33 8.98
CA THR A 111 -6.91 0.01 10.19
C THR A 111 -6.22 -1.06 11.06
N GLN A 112 -5.61 -2.07 10.46
CA GLN A 112 -4.83 -3.06 11.19
C GLN A 112 -3.63 -2.43 11.90
N LEU A 113 -2.93 -1.50 11.26
CA LEU A 113 -1.83 -0.73 11.87
C LEU A 113 -2.33 0.13 13.05
N GLU A 114 -3.49 0.80 12.91
CA GLU A 114 -4.15 1.55 14.01
C GLU A 114 -4.53 0.65 15.19
N GLN A 115 -4.86 -0.62 14.92
CA GLN A 115 -5.16 -1.64 15.92
C GLN A 115 -3.90 -2.29 16.52
N GLY A 116 -2.71 -1.81 16.15
CA GLY A 116 -1.45 -2.26 16.72
C GLY A 116 -0.77 -3.41 15.99
N ALA A 117 -1.21 -3.77 14.77
CA ALA A 117 -0.47 -4.70 13.94
C ALA A 117 0.93 -4.17 13.63
N LYS A 118 1.94 -5.04 13.71
CA LYS A 118 3.35 -4.66 13.50
C LYS A 118 3.70 -4.77 12.03
N ALA A 119 4.33 -3.73 11.51
CA ALA A 119 4.94 -3.70 10.19
C ALA A 119 6.10 -2.70 10.17
N ASP A 120 6.98 -2.82 9.20
CA ASP A 120 8.09 -1.91 8.95
C ASP A 120 7.74 -0.89 7.87
N ILE A 121 6.98 -1.32 6.87
CA ILE A 121 6.64 -0.54 5.68
C ILE A 121 5.13 -0.62 5.41
N PHE A 122 4.56 0.52 5.00
CA PHE A 122 3.20 0.61 4.47
C PHE A 122 3.24 1.13 3.03
N ALA A 123 2.77 0.33 2.05
CA ALA A 123 2.67 0.67 0.64
C ALA A 123 1.19 0.67 0.20
N SER A 124 0.67 1.83 -0.12
CA SER A 124 -0.74 2.08 -0.38
C SER A 124 -1.04 2.26 -1.88
N ALA A 125 -2.27 1.98 -2.30
CA ALA A 125 -2.80 2.27 -3.64
C ALA A 125 -3.46 3.66 -3.74
N ASN A 126 -3.40 4.48 -2.71
CA ASN A 126 -3.77 5.90 -2.75
C ASN A 126 -3.05 6.69 -1.67
N GLN A 127 -2.94 8.01 -1.89
CA GLN A 127 -2.31 8.92 -0.94
C GLN A 127 -3.14 9.08 0.33
N THR A 128 -4.47 9.06 0.23
CA THR A 128 -5.39 9.30 1.34
C THR A 128 -5.13 8.37 2.53
N GLU A 129 -4.83 7.09 2.29
CA GLU A 129 -4.61 6.14 3.39
C GLU A 129 -3.24 6.34 4.07
N VAL A 130 -2.23 6.82 3.33
CA VAL A 130 -0.94 7.20 3.94
C VAL A 130 -1.07 8.52 4.69
N ASP A 131 -1.83 9.49 4.19
CA ASP A 131 -2.11 10.74 4.91
C ASP A 131 -2.80 10.46 6.25
N LYS A 132 -3.83 9.61 6.27
CA LYS A 132 -4.50 9.17 7.50
C LYS A 132 -3.53 8.46 8.45
N ALA A 133 -2.68 7.58 7.94
CA ALA A 133 -1.65 6.89 8.74
C ALA A 133 -0.65 7.89 9.34
N PHE A 134 -0.30 8.95 8.59
CA PHE A 134 0.57 10.03 9.08
C PHE A 134 -0.12 10.85 10.17
N ASP A 135 -1.36 11.25 9.94
CA ASP A 135 -2.16 12.03 10.91
C ASP A 135 -2.41 11.24 12.20
N SER A 136 -2.56 9.91 12.10
CA SER A 136 -2.63 8.98 13.24
C SER A 136 -1.26 8.68 13.88
N GLY A 137 -0.19 9.26 13.36
CA GLY A 137 1.17 9.12 13.93
C GLY A 137 1.82 7.75 13.68
N LEU A 138 1.34 6.96 12.72
CA LEU A 138 1.83 5.60 12.45
C LEU A 138 3.08 5.57 11.57
N VAL A 139 3.20 6.50 10.62
CA VAL A 139 4.31 6.57 9.67
C VAL A 139 5.20 7.79 9.92
N LEU A 140 6.46 7.73 9.45
CA LEU A 140 7.44 8.80 9.65
C LEU A 140 7.12 10.06 8.84
N ASN A 141 6.53 9.89 7.66
CA ASN A 141 6.19 10.97 6.73
C ASN A 141 5.02 10.54 5.83
N LYS A 142 4.58 11.42 4.93
CA LYS A 142 3.48 11.17 3.98
C LYS A 142 3.86 10.23 2.81
N GLY A 143 4.98 9.55 2.92
CA GLY A 143 5.46 8.58 1.94
C GLY A 143 6.07 9.23 0.69
N THR A 144 6.69 8.35 -0.11
CA THR A 144 7.22 8.69 -1.44
C THR A 144 6.37 7.98 -2.48
N ILE A 145 5.90 8.70 -3.50
CA ILE A 145 5.20 8.09 -4.63
C ILE A 145 6.22 7.29 -5.44
N PHE A 146 6.02 5.98 -5.55
CA PHE A 146 6.92 5.09 -6.27
C PHE A 146 6.35 4.57 -7.59
N ALA A 147 5.03 4.65 -7.77
CA ALA A 147 4.33 4.24 -8.98
C ALA A 147 3.00 4.97 -9.14
N LYS A 148 2.47 4.92 -10.36
CA LYS A 148 1.10 5.29 -10.71
C LYS A 148 0.40 4.09 -11.35
N ASN A 149 -0.93 4.14 -11.38
CA ASN A 149 -1.74 3.10 -12.00
C ASN A 149 -2.99 3.72 -12.63
N ARG A 150 -3.65 2.99 -13.51
CA ARG A 150 -4.89 3.40 -14.14
C ARG A 150 -5.93 2.29 -14.08
N LEU A 151 -7.18 2.66 -14.10
CA LEU A 151 -8.28 1.71 -14.11
C LEU A 151 -8.49 1.12 -15.51
N VAL A 152 -8.98 -0.12 -15.51
CA VAL A 152 -9.44 -0.82 -16.71
C VAL A 152 -10.70 -1.61 -16.37
N VAL A 153 -11.63 -1.71 -17.29
CA VAL A 153 -12.75 -2.67 -17.18
C VAL A 153 -12.25 -4.04 -17.63
N ILE A 154 -12.57 -5.06 -16.86
CA ILE A 154 -12.30 -6.45 -17.20
C ILE A 154 -13.61 -7.20 -17.40
N LEU A 155 -13.61 -8.13 -18.35
CA LEU A 155 -14.72 -9.00 -18.73
C LEU A 155 -14.23 -10.44 -18.73
N PRO A 156 -15.07 -11.43 -18.42
CA PRO A 156 -14.70 -12.83 -18.59
C PRO A 156 -14.37 -13.14 -20.05
N LYS A 157 -13.53 -14.14 -20.28
CA LYS A 157 -13.29 -14.68 -21.62
C LYS A 157 -14.62 -15.11 -22.26
N GLY A 158 -14.85 -14.68 -23.49
CA GLY A 158 -16.11 -14.95 -24.19
C GLY A 158 -17.19 -13.90 -23.98
N ASN A 159 -16.98 -12.95 -23.08
CA ASN A 159 -17.84 -11.76 -22.87
C ASN A 159 -19.33 -12.09 -22.84
N PRO A 160 -19.81 -12.85 -21.86
CA PRO A 160 -21.22 -13.29 -21.80
C PRO A 160 -22.19 -12.11 -21.67
N GLY A 161 -21.77 -11.00 -21.05
CA GLY A 161 -22.53 -9.75 -20.93
C GLY A 161 -22.61 -8.94 -22.21
N LYS A 162 -21.92 -9.34 -23.29
CA LYS A 162 -21.85 -8.62 -24.57
C LYS A 162 -21.52 -7.14 -24.38
N VAL A 163 -20.50 -6.86 -23.56
CA VAL A 163 -19.98 -5.52 -23.30
C VAL A 163 -18.95 -5.18 -24.36
N GLU A 164 -19.29 -4.31 -25.28
CA GLU A 164 -18.43 -3.88 -26.39
C GLU A 164 -17.86 -2.48 -26.18
N LYS A 165 -18.55 -1.67 -25.37
CA LYS A 165 -18.18 -0.29 -25.04
C LYS A 165 -18.57 0.05 -23.60
N LEU A 166 -17.99 1.10 -23.04
CA LEU A 166 -18.22 1.50 -21.65
C LEU A 166 -19.70 1.77 -21.32
N GLN A 167 -20.48 2.30 -22.29
CA GLN A 167 -21.91 2.55 -22.12
C GLN A 167 -22.69 1.26 -21.81
N ASP A 168 -22.19 0.12 -22.26
CA ASP A 168 -22.82 -1.18 -22.06
C ASP A 168 -22.82 -1.63 -20.60
N LEU A 169 -21.94 -1.06 -19.76
CA LEU A 169 -21.96 -1.29 -18.31
C LEU A 169 -23.29 -0.87 -17.66
N GLY A 170 -24.02 0.04 -18.29
CA GLY A 170 -25.36 0.46 -17.85
C GLY A 170 -26.51 -0.39 -18.38
N LYS A 171 -26.26 -1.48 -19.13
CA LYS A 171 -27.31 -2.41 -19.61
C LYS A 171 -28.03 -3.07 -18.42
N VAL A 172 -29.35 -3.12 -18.46
CA VAL A 172 -30.15 -3.76 -17.42
C VAL A 172 -29.81 -5.25 -17.35
N GLY A 173 -29.56 -5.74 -16.13
CA GLY A 173 -29.28 -7.15 -15.87
C GLY A 173 -27.82 -7.56 -16.05
N LEU A 174 -26.93 -6.63 -16.43
CA LEU A 174 -25.49 -6.88 -16.41
C LEU A 174 -25.02 -7.12 -14.97
N LYS A 175 -24.24 -8.17 -14.73
CA LYS A 175 -23.65 -8.43 -13.42
C LYS A 175 -22.32 -7.67 -13.31
N PHE A 176 -22.32 -6.55 -12.62
CA PHE A 176 -21.14 -5.73 -12.39
C PHE A 176 -20.56 -6.02 -11.00
N VAL A 177 -19.25 -6.15 -10.89
CA VAL A 177 -18.53 -6.28 -9.62
C VAL A 177 -17.55 -5.14 -9.45
N THR A 178 -17.44 -4.62 -8.24
CA THR A 178 -16.47 -3.59 -7.87
C THR A 178 -15.94 -3.85 -6.46
N ALA A 179 -14.96 -3.10 -6.02
CA ALA A 179 -14.59 -3.10 -4.60
C ALA A 179 -15.49 -2.13 -3.80
N GLN A 180 -15.52 -2.29 -2.48
CA GLN A 180 -16.19 -1.39 -1.56
C GLN A 180 -15.68 0.04 -1.76
N LYS A 181 -16.52 1.04 -1.53
CA LYS A 181 -16.22 2.46 -1.79
C LYS A 181 -14.98 2.99 -1.05
N ASP A 182 -14.69 2.43 0.12
CA ASP A 182 -13.56 2.84 0.96
C ASP A 182 -12.25 2.14 0.57
N VAL A 183 -12.33 1.12 -0.28
CA VAL A 183 -11.16 0.48 -0.92
C VAL A 183 -10.68 1.38 -2.05
N PRO A 184 -9.37 1.64 -2.21
CA PRO A 184 -8.87 2.59 -3.22
C PRO A 184 -9.47 2.41 -4.62
N VAL A 185 -9.45 1.20 -5.18
CA VAL A 185 -10.02 0.93 -6.52
C VAL A 185 -11.52 1.17 -6.59
N GLY A 186 -12.27 0.87 -5.52
CA GLY A 186 -13.72 1.15 -5.44
C GLY A 186 -14.01 2.64 -5.45
N GLY A 187 -13.27 3.42 -4.67
CA GLY A 187 -13.36 4.88 -4.67
C GLY A 187 -13.01 5.48 -6.04
N TYR A 188 -11.95 5.00 -6.68
CA TYR A 188 -11.56 5.44 -8.03
C TYR A 188 -12.58 5.02 -9.10
N THR A 189 -13.19 3.84 -8.99
CA THR A 189 -14.30 3.40 -9.87
C THR A 189 -15.46 4.38 -9.79
N LEU A 190 -15.88 4.78 -8.59
CA LEU A 190 -16.95 5.78 -8.43
C LEU A 190 -16.60 7.14 -9.03
N GLN A 191 -15.32 7.57 -8.92
CA GLN A 191 -14.86 8.81 -9.56
C GLN A 191 -14.91 8.70 -11.08
N ALA A 192 -14.46 7.59 -11.67
CA ALA A 192 -14.52 7.34 -13.09
C ALA A 192 -15.97 7.33 -13.61
N LEU A 193 -16.89 6.64 -12.93
CA LEU A 193 -18.31 6.65 -13.27
C LEU A 193 -18.93 8.05 -13.15
N ALA A 194 -18.51 8.84 -12.16
CA ALA A 194 -18.95 10.22 -11.99
C ALA A 194 -18.40 11.15 -13.11
N ALA A 195 -17.21 10.87 -13.64
CA ALA A 195 -16.68 11.57 -14.81
C ALA A 195 -17.46 11.21 -16.07
N MET A 196 -17.70 9.92 -16.32
CA MET A 196 -18.42 9.42 -17.48
C MET A 196 -19.85 10.00 -17.57
N ARG A 197 -20.59 10.04 -16.44
CA ARG A 197 -21.96 10.58 -16.45
C ARG A 197 -22.09 12.05 -16.83
N LYS A 198 -20.98 12.81 -16.81
CA LYS A 198 -20.94 14.22 -17.23
C LYS A 198 -20.82 14.36 -18.73
N ASP A 199 -20.39 13.31 -19.42
CA ASP A 199 -20.29 13.29 -20.87
C ASP A 199 -21.63 12.87 -21.49
N PRO A 200 -22.19 13.65 -22.45
CA PRO A 200 -23.49 13.36 -23.05
C PRO A 200 -23.60 11.97 -23.70
N SER A 201 -22.49 11.37 -24.12
CA SER A 201 -22.47 10.04 -24.74
C SER A 201 -22.85 8.90 -23.80
N PHE A 202 -22.79 9.11 -22.48
CA PHE A 202 -23.19 8.12 -21.47
C PHE A 202 -24.60 8.36 -20.92
N GLY A 203 -25.05 9.61 -20.88
CA GLY A 203 -26.29 10.02 -20.23
C GLY A 203 -26.14 10.24 -18.71
N SER A 204 -26.98 11.12 -18.17
CA SER A 204 -26.90 11.60 -16.79
C SER A 204 -27.16 10.50 -15.72
N ASP A 205 -27.84 9.43 -16.09
CA ASP A 205 -28.20 8.29 -15.23
C ASP A 205 -27.21 7.11 -15.32
N PHE A 206 -26.17 7.21 -16.16
CA PHE A 206 -25.22 6.14 -16.41
C PHE A 206 -24.60 5.57 -15.11
N SER A 207 -24.05 6.45 -14.27
CA SER A 207 -23.44 6.01 -13.00
C SER A 207 -24.44 5.28 -12.10
N THR A 208 -25.69 5.73 -12.05
CA THR A 208 -26.77 5.08 -11.28
C THR A 208 -27.10 3.70 -11.86
N LYS A 209 -27.16 3.56 -13.18
CA LYS A 209 -27.42 2.27 -13.85
C LYS A 209 -26.30 1.27 -13.57
N VAL A 210 -25.04 1.68 -13.68
CA VAL A 210 -23.89 0.79 -13.36
C VAL A 210 -23.92 0.38 -11.89
N GLN A 211 -24.20 1.31 -10.97
CA GLN A 211 -24.31 0.98 -9.55
C GLN A 211 -25.50 0.04 -9.26
N ALA A 212 -26.62 0.19 -9.96
CA ALA A 212 -27.76 -0.74 -9.83
C ALA A 212 -27.44 -2.15 -10.35
N ASN A 213 -26.51 -2.28 -11.29
CA ASN A 213 -26.01 -3.56 -11.79
C ASN A 213 -24.98 -4.22 -10.85
N THR A 214 -24.56 -3.56 -9.77
CA THR A 214 -23.53 -4.09 -8.85
C THR A 214 -24.11 -5.24 -8.04
N VAL A 215 -23.67 -6.46 -8.36
CA VAL A 215 -24.08 -7.68 -7.68
C VAL A 215 -23.24 -7.99 -6.45
N SER A 216 -22.02 -7.43 -6.37
CA SER A 216 -21.12 -7.65 -5.25
C SER A 216 -20.10 -6.51 -5.12
N GLN A 217 -19.68 -6.23 -3.88
CA GLN A 217 -18.64 -5.24 -3.55
C GLN A 217 -17.54 -5.92 -2.73
N GLU A 218 -16.37 -6.07 -3.32
CA GLU A 218 -15.29 -6.88 -2.79
C GLU A 218 -14.42 -6.09 -1.79
N ALA A 219 -13.77 -6.84 -0.90
CA ALA A 219 -12.90 -6.27 0.13
C ALA A 219 -11.53 -5.80 -0.43
N ASN A 220 -11.14 -6.21 -1.64
CA ASN A 220 -9.93 -5.74 -2.33
C ASN A 220 -10.01 -6.03 -3.84
N VAL A 221 -9.06 -5.47 -4.61
CA VAL A 221 -9.06 -5.57 -6.08
C VAL A 221 -8.82 -6.99 -6.61
N LYS A 222 -8.03 -7.83 -5.92
CA LYS A 222 -7.80 -9.21 -6.37
C LYS A 222 -9.07 -10.07 -6.28
N GLN A 223 -9.97 -9.78 -5.35
CA GLN A 223 -11.28 -10.42 -5.27
C GLN A 223 -12.20 -9.98 -6.42
N VAL A 224 -12.15 -8.70 -6.84
CA VAL A 224 -12.87 -8.23 -8.03
C VAL A 224 -12.40 -9.01 -9.26
N LEU A 225 -11.07 -9.10 -9.47
CA LEU A 225 -10.48 -9.86 -10.56
C LEU A 225 -10.94 -11.33 -10.55
N ALA A 226 -10.84 -11.99 -9.40
CA ALA A 226 -11.21 -13.39 -9.25
C ALA A 226 -12.69 -13.66 -9.63
N LYS A 227 -13.62 -12.79 -9.22
CA LYS A 227 -15.04 -12.95 -9.58
C LYS A 227 -15.30 -12.85 -11.08
N VAL A 228 -14.58 -11.98 -11.77
CA VAL A 228 -14.68 -11.89 -13.23
C VAL A 228 -14.04 -13.11 -13.91
N GLN A 229 -12.86 -13.55 -13.45
CA GLN A 229 -12.20 -14.75 -13.98
C GLN A 229 -13.06 -16.01 -13.84
N LEU A 230 -13.77 -16.15 -12.70
CA LEU A 230 -14.67 -17.28 -12.44
C LEU A 230 -16.01 -17.17 -13.17
N GLY A 231 -16.28 -16.06 -13.88
CA GLY A 231 -17.56 -15.84 -14.56
C GLY A 231 -18.74 -15.55 -13.61
N GLU A 232 -18.46 -15.21 -12.35
CA GLU A 232 -19.49 -14.81 -11.38
C GLU A 232 -20.06 -13.42 -11.68
N ALA A 233 -19.29 -12.60 -12.42
CA ALA A 233 -19.70 -11.29 -12.91
C ALA A 233 -19.38 -11.14 -14.41
N ASP A 234 -20.19 -10.33 -15.11
CA ASP A 234 -20.03 -10.05 -16.53
C ASP A 234 -19.00 -8.93 -16.78
N ALA A 235 -18.78 -8.07 -15.80
CA ALA A 235 -17.80 -6.98 -15.86
C ALA A 235 -17.34 -6.58 -14.45
N GLY A 236 -16.12 -6.06 -14.37
CA GLY A 236 -15.56 -5.45 -13.15
C GLY A 236 -14.54 -4.37 -13.48
N VAL A 237 -14.17 -3.56 -12.49
CA VAL A 237 -13.09 -2.56 -12.62
C VAL A 237 -11.95 -2.91 -11.69
N VAL A 238 -10.74 -2.99 -12.28
CA VAL A 238 -9.47 -3.25 -11.60
C VAL A 238 -8.43 -2.25 -12.06
N TYR A 239 -7.20 -2.34 -11.52
CA TYR A 239 -6.07 -1.63 -12.11
C TYR A 239 -5.48 -2.41 -13.27
N ILE A 240 -4.87 -1.71 -14.24
CA ILE A 240 -4.20 -2.38 -15.37
C ILE A 240 -3.07 -3.29 -14.89
N SER A 241 -2.45 -3.01 -13.75
CA SER A 241 -1.44 -3.87 -13.13
C SER A 241 -1.97 -5.22 -12.63
N ASP A 242 -3.28 -5.33 -12.39
CA ASP A 242 -3.89 -6.62 -12.00
C ASP A 242 -4.05 -7.56 -13.21
N VAL A 243 -3.94 -7.03 -14.43
CA VAL A 243 -4.03 -7.76 -15.69
C VAL A 243 -2.63 -8.18 -16.11
N SER A 244 -2.10 -9.20 -15.46
CA SER A 244 -0.79 -9.77 -15.78
C SER A 244 -0.88 -10.76 -16.96
N PRO A 245 0.25 -11.13 -17.59
CA PRO A 245 0.26 -12.17 -18.62
C PRO A 245 -0.38 -13.51 -18.20
N LYS A 246 -0.40 -13.83 -16.92
CA LYS A 246 -1.06 -15.01 -16.36
C LYS A 246 -2.59 -14.93 -16.43
N VAL A 247 -3.12 -13.71 -16.41
CA VAL A 247 -4.56 -13.41 -16.35
C VAL A 247 -5.15 -13.24 -17.77
N TYR A 248 -4.37 -12.76 -18.74
CA TYR A 248 -4.81 -12.54 -20.12
C TYR A 248 -5.59 -13.68 -20.79
N PRO A 249 -5.24 -14.97 -20.56
CA PRO A 249 -6.01 -16.06 -21.17
C PRO A 249 -7.46 -16.15 -20.70
N GLU A 250 -7.81 -15.58 -19.56
CA GLU A 250 -9.09 -15.77 -18.87
C GLU A 250 -10.02 -14.56 -18.95
N ILE A 251 -9.48 -13.40 -19.33
CA ILE A 251 -10.24 -12.14 -19.36
C ILE A 251 -10.03 -11.37 -20.67
N VAL A 252 -10.95 -10.44 -20.91
CA VAL A 252 -10.85 -9.38 -21.93
C VAL A 252 -10.82 -8.05 -21.21
N THR A 253 -10.05 -7.08 -21.71
CA THR A 253 -9.99 -5.72 -21.19
C THR A 253 -10.74 -4.75 -22.09
N LEU A 254 -11.39 -3.77 -21.45
CA LEU A 254 -11.97 -2.61 -22.14
C LEU A 254 -11.40 -1.36 -21.48
N ASP A 255 -10.70 -0.55 -22.27
CA ASP A 255 -10.00 0.63 -21.77
C ASP A 255 -10.96 1.73 -21.33
N ILE A 256 -10.58 2.40 -20.23
CA ILE A 256 -11.20 3.65 -19.80
C ILE A 256 -10.34 4.80 -20.33
N PRO A 257 -10.85 5.65 -21.24
CA PRO A 257 -10.12 6.80 -21.75
C PRO A 257 -9.64 7.73 -20.63
N ASP A 258 -8.49 8.39 -20.85
CA ASP A 258 -7.83 9.20 -19.82
C ASP A 258 -8.73 10.30 -19.24
N GLN A 259 -9.61 10.88 -20.05
CA GLN A 259 -10.57 11.90 -19.62
C GLN A 259 -11.58 11.41 -18.56
N PHE A 260 -11.80 10.10 -18.48
CA PHE A 260 -12.69 9.47 -17.49
C PHE A 260 -11.92 8.66 -16.44
N ASN A 261 -10.64 8.36 -16.72
CA ASN A 261 -9.83 7.54 -15.84
C ASN A 261 -9.34 8.36 -14.64
N THR A 262 -9.22 7.68 -13.51
CA THR A 262 -8.58 8.26 -12.32
C THR A 262 -7.21 7.61 -12.17
N ILE A 263 -6.16 8.43 -12.21
CA ILE A 263 -4.80 7.95 -12.01
C ILE A 263 -4.55 7.73 -10.52
N ALA A 264 -4.37 6.47 -10.16
CA ALA A 264 -4.00 6.08 -8.81
C ALA A 264 -2.52 6.34 -8.56
N THR A 265 -2.18 6.98 -7.44
CA THR A 265 -0.81 7.18 -6.98
C THR A 265 -0.49 6.20 -5.86
N TYR A 266 0.70 5.60 -5.91
CA TYR A 266 1.14 4.59 -4.94
C TYR A 266 2.26 5.14 -4.07
N PRO A 267 1.95 5.63 -2.86
CA PRO A 267 2.93 6.02 -1.87
C PRO A 267 3.43 4.83 -1.05
N ILE A 268 4.68 4.92 -0.60
CA ILE A 268 5.31 4.00 0.33
C ILE A 268 5.90 4.79 1.50
N ALA A 269 5.70 4.33 2.72
CA ALA A 269 6.18 4.97 3.95
C ALA A 269 6.74 3.95 4.94
N ILE A 270 7.73 4.38 5.72
CA ILE A 270 8.27 3.60 6.84
C ILE A 270 7.42 3.90 8.09
N LEU A 271 7.07 2.86 8.84
CA LEU A 271 6.35 2.99 10.10
C LEU A 271 7.26 3.61 11.18
N LYS A 272 6.70 4.38 12.12
CA LYS A 272 7.45 4.87 13.28
C LYS A 272 7.94 3.73 14.19
N ALA A 273 7.18 2.63 14.24
CA ALA A 273 7.50 1.44 15.03
C ALA A 273 8.34 0.41 14.26
N VAL A 274 9.06 0.85 13.22
CA VAL A 274 9.92 0.00 12.39
C VAL A 274 10.90 -0.80 13.25
N GLN A 275 10.96 -2.13 13.03
CA GLN A 275 11.86 -3.02 13.77
C GLN A 275 13.20 -3.20 13.05
N ASN A 276 13.19 -3.17 11.72
CA ASN A 276 14.38 -3.29 10.88
C ASN A 276 14.52 -2.08 9.93
N PRO A 277 15.00 -0.93 10.42
CA PRO A 277 15.10 0.30 9.60
C PRO A 277 16.06 0.15 8.42
N ASN A 278 17.14 -0.64 8.56
CA ASN A 278 18.10 -0.87 7.46
C ASN A 278 17.46 -1.72 6.36
N GLY A 279 16.75 -2.78 6.71
CA GLY A 279 16.02 -3.61 5.76
C GLY A 279 14.87 -2.84 5.08
N ALA A 280 14.14 -2.03 5.84
CA ALA A 280 13.09 -1.17 5.29
C ALA A 280 13.64 -0.14 4.29
N LYS A 281 14.78 0.49 4.62
CA LYS A 281 15.46 1.42 3.72
C LYS A 281 15.94 0.70 2.45
N LEU A 282 16.57 -0.45 2.59
CA LEU A 282 17.05 -1.26 1.45
C LEU A 282 15.88 -1.60 0.50
N PHE A 283 14.74 -2.03 1.06
CA PHE A 283 13.56 -2.34 0.25
C PHE A 283 13.06 -1.12 -0.54
N ILE A 284 12.98 0.04 0.10
CA ILE A 284 12.52 1.28 -0.55
C ILE A 284 13.53 1.75 -1.60
N ASP A 285 14.83 1.74 -1.29
CA ASP A 285 15.88 2.12 -2.24
C ASP A 285 15.87 1.20 -3.48
N TYR A 286 15.67 -0.11 -3.28
CA TYR A 286 15.54 -1.06 -4.37
C TYR A 286 14.30 -0.78 -5.22
N LEU A 287 13.15 -0.56 -4.58
CA LEU A 287 11.88 -0.27 -5.25
C LEU A 287 11.95 1.00 -6.11
N LEU A 288 12.60 2.05 -5.59
CA LEU A 288 12.79 3.32 -6.29
C LEU A 288 13.91 3.27 -7.33
N GLY A 289 14.81 2.29 -7.22
CA GLY A 289 15.92 2.08 -8.15
C GLY A 289 15.48 1.48 -9.48
N SER A 290 16.39 1.47 -10.46
CA SER A 290 16.11 1.02 -11.83
C SER A 290 15.57 -0.40 -11.91
N LYS A 291 16.04 -1.34 -11.08
CA LYS A 291 15.56 -2.72 -11.05
C LYS A 291 14.12 -2.82 -10.55
N GLY A 292 13.82 -2.20 -9.41
CA GLY A 292 12.46 -2.17 -8.87
C GLY A 292 11.47 -1.50 -9.82
N GLN A 293 11.86 -0.39 -10.45
CA GLN A 293 11.04 0.31 -11.44
C GLN A 293 10.83 -0.54 -12.72
N ALA A 294 11.83 -1.33 -13.14
CA ALA A 294 11.68 -2.27 -14.25
C ALA A 294 10.68 -3.39 -13.94
N ILE A 295 10.70 -3.93 -12.70
CA ILE A 295 9.73 -4.92 -12.24
C ILE A 295 8.32 -4.32 -12.22
N LEU A 296 8.14 -3.11 -11.69
CA LEU A 296 6.86 -2.42 -11.68
C LEU A 296 6.32 -2.21 -13.10
N LYS A 297 7.16 -1.72 -14.02
CA LYS A 297 6.80 -1.52 -15.43
C LYS A 297 6.39 -2.82 -16.12
N LYS A 298 7.13 -3.92 -15.90
CA LYS A 298 6.80 -5.26 -16.39
C LYS A 298 5.41 -5.74 -15.92
N ASN A 299 4.99 -5.29 -14.75
CA ASN A 299 3.69 -5.56 -14.15
C ASN A 299 2.67 -4.45 -14.43
N ASN A 300 2.81 -3.71 -15.53
CA ASN A 300 1.90 -2.66 -16.03
C ASN A 300 1.70 -1.45 -15.09
N PHE A 301 2.57 -1.24 -14.12
CA PHE A 301 2.58 0.02 -13.40
C PHE A 301 3.19 1.13 -14.25
N VAL A 302 2.69 2.36 -14.06
CA VAL A 302 3.25 3.55 -14.67
C VAL A 302 4.31 4.13 -13.73
N PRO A 303 5.50 4.53 -14.22
CA PRO A 303 6.50 5.20 -13.38
C PRO A 303 5.94 6.42 -12.65
N ALA A 304 6.51 6.74 -11.48
CA ALA A 304 6.09 7.89 -10.69
C ALA A 304 6.45 9.23 -11.36
N ALA A 305 7.60 9.28 -12.02
CA ALA A 305 8.11 10.44 -12.77
C ALA A 305 7.88 10.27 -14.27
#